data_2df2d5f8e5ae70e407e75461e84118f1
#
_entry.id   2df2d5f8e5ae70e407e75461e84118f1
#
_cell.length_a   1.000
_cell.length_b   1.000
_cell.length_c   1.000
_cell.angle_alpha   90.00
_cell.angle_beta   90.00
_cell.angle_gamma   90.00
#
_symmetry.space_group_name_H-M   'P 1'
#
loop_
_entity.id
_entity.type
_entity.pdbx_description
1 polymer ?
#
loop_
_entity_poly.entity_id
_entity_poly.type
_entity_poly.pdbx_seq_one_letter_code
_entity_poly.pdbx_strand_id
1 'polypeptide(L)'
;MQRLHKALAFLAISLAFGLPGARAERADRDKPVNVEADKITVDDVNKVHQFEGNVQMTQGTLLIRADRIVVTQDDAGSQKGNASGGRNGLSTFRQKREGKDEYVEGEAERIQHDSSSEKTELFGRAMVQSGQDKVRGEYIVYDARTETYLVDGRKVGDKGASGGRVRAVIQPRNKGASSSAR
;
A
#
# COMPACT_ATOMS: atom_id res chain seq x y z
N MET A 1 20.59 50.35 59.09
CA MET A 1 19.65 50.70 58.00
C MET A 1 20.02 49.92 56.79
N GLN A 2 19.40 48.73 56.59
CA GLN A 2 19.71 47.88 55.46
C GLN A 2 18.44 47.74 54.63
N ARG A 3 18.53 48.14 53.37
CA ARG A 3 17.43 48.00 52.39
C ARG A 3 17.52 46.65 51.67
N LEU A 4 16.52 45.89 51.93
CA LEU A 4 16.33 44.54 51.33
C LEU A 4 15.83 44.69 49.91
N HIS A 5 16.63 44.30 48.89
CA HIS A 5 16.21 44.26 47.51
C HIS A 5 15.69 42.85 47.22
N LYS A 6 14.39 42.73 47.02
CA LYS A 6 13.74 41.51 46.57
C LYS A 6 13.89 41.40 45.06
N ALA A 7 14.73 40.48 44.58
CA ALA A 7 14.81 40.10 43.20
C ALA A 7 13.72 39.07 42.92
N LEU A 8 12.77 39.46 42.08
CA LEU A 8 11.69 38.58 41.60
C LEU A 8 12.20 37.83 40.35
N ALA A 9 12.56 36.57 40.50
CA ALA A 9 12.93 35.71 39.38
C ALA A 9 11.66 35.18 38.73
N PHE A 10 11.33 35.66 37.53
CA PHE A 10 10.30 35.09 36.67
C PHE A 10 10.86 33.83 36.01
N LEU A 11 10.40 32.66 36.46
CA LEU A 11 10.67 31.38 35.84
C LEU A 11 9.66 31.21 34.71
N ALA A 12 10.06 31.51 33.48
CA ALA A 12 9.28 31.22 32.28
C ALA A 12 9.37 29.70 31.97
N ILE A 13 8.36 28.94 32.36
CA ILE A 13 8.19 27.54 31.95
C ILE A 13 7.67 27.56 30.52
N SER A 14 8.58 27.38 29.55
CA SER A 14 8.23 27.12 28.16
C SER A 14 7.69 25.68 28.03
N LEU A 15 6.37 25.52 28.01
CA LEU A 15 5.70 24.28 27.75
C LEU A 15 5.82 23.99 26.24
N ALA A 16 6.88 23.28 25.84
CA ALA A 16 7.04 22.77 24.49
C ALA A 16 6.00 21.64 24.29
N PHE A 17 4.83 21.99 23.77
CA PHE A 17 3.91 21.03 23.20
C PHE A 17 4.58 20.43 21.96
N GLY A 18 5.31 19.33 22.14
CA GLY A 18 5.72 18.48 21.06
C GLY A 18 4.45 17.88 20.41
N LEU A 19 4.08 18.40 19.25
CA LEU A 19 3.06 17.78 18.41
C LEU A 19 3.55 16.37 18.11
N PRO A 20 2.79 15.32 18.45
CA PRO A 20 3.10 13.99 17.95
C PRO A 20 2.98 14.06 16.43
N GLY A 21 4.13 14.05 15.75
CA GLY A 21 4.16 13.94 14.31
C GLY A 21 3.35 12.70 13.92
N ALA A 22 2.36 12.89 13.07
CA ALA A 22 1.55 11.81 12.52
C ALA A 22 2.45 10.82 11.77
N ARG A 23 2.89 9.78 12.47
CA ARG A 23 3.57 8.59 11.95
C ARG A 23 2.56 7.46 11.78
N ALA A 24 1.41 7.76 11.18
CA ALA A 24 0.27 6.84 11.26
C ALA A 24 0.28 5.73 10.21
N GLU A 25 1.08 5.78 9.16
CA GLU A 25 0.82 4.96 7.96
C GLU A 25 1.97 4.04 7.54
N ARG A 26 3.19 4.22 8.02
CA ARG A 26 4.24 3.19 7.96
C ARG A 26 3.93 1.96 8.82
N ALA A 27 2.82 2.01 9.52
CA ALA A 27 2.40 0.99 10.47
C ALA A 27 1.65 -0.19 9.81
N ASP A 28 1.36 -0.19 8.51
CA ASP A 28 0.61 -1.29 7.90
C ASP A 28 1.38 -2.60 7.98
N ARG A 29 2.67 -2.61 7.69
CA ARG A 29 3.49 -3.83 7.73
C ARG A 29 3.62 -4.44 9.12
N ASP A 30 3.49 -3.62 10.17
CA ASP A 30 3.59 -4.06 11.57
C ASP A 30 2.23 -4.53 12.11
N LYS A 31 1.17 -4.45 11.30
CA LYS A 31 -0.16 -4.95 11.65
C LYS A 31 -0.27 -6.45 11.33
N PRO A 32 -1.09 -7.17 12.10
CA PRO A 32 -1.35 -8.57 11.80
C PRO A 32 -2.02 -8.69 10.42
N VAL A 33 -1.66 -9.75 9.71
CA VAL A 33 -2.36 -10.16 8.49
C VAL A 33 -3.58 -10.97 8.91
N ASN A 34 -4.76 -10.51 8.52
CA ASN A 34 -6.02 -11.22 8.71
C ASN A 34 -6.50 -11.73 7.34
N VAL A 35 -6.91 -12.99 7.27
CA VAL A 35 -7.43 -13.58 6.03
C VAL A 35 -8.76 -14.28 6.31
N GLU A 36 -9.76 -13.99 5.49
CA GLU A 36 -11.04 -14.67 5.44
C GLU A 36 -11.14 -15.43 4.12
N ALA A 37 -11.63 -16.67 4.15
CA ALA A 37 -11.77 -17.55 2.98
C ALA A 37 -12.79 -18.65 3.26
N ASP A 38 -13.30 -19.29 2.21
CA ASP A 38 -14.18 -20.45 2.34
C ASP A 38 -13.41 -21.71 2.79
N LYS A 39 -12.11 -21.79 2.43
CA LYS A 39 -11.23 -22.91 2.79
C LYS A 39 -9.81 -22.42 3.04
N ILE A 40 -9.18 -22.99 4.08
CA ILE A 40 -7.79 -22.72 4.44
C ILE A 40 -7.04 -24.07 4.51
N THR A 41 -5.85 -24.11 3.89
CA THR A 41 -4.89 -25.20 4.03
C THR A 41 -3.59 -24.62 4.58
N VAL A 42 -3.09 -25.19 5.69
CA VAL A 42 -1.87 -24.74 6.37
C VAL A 42 -0.80 -25.82 6.25
N ASP A 43 0.38 -25.44 5.78
CA ASP A 43 1.58 -26.27 5.76
C ASP A 43 2.66 -25.53 6.58
N ASP A 44 2.73 -25.85 7.85
CA ASP A 44 3.67 -25.23 8.78
C ASP A 44 5.13 -25.65 8.54
N VAL A 45 5.34 -26.82 7.94
CA VAL A 45 6.67 -27.33 7.62
C VAL A 45 7.32 -26.49 6.53
N ASN A 46 6.55 -26.21 5.45
CA ASN A 46 7.00 -25.42 4.32
C ASN A 46 6.65 -23.93 4.49
N LYS A 47 6.02 -23.53 5.60
CA LYS A 47 5.57 -22.15 5.86
C LYS A 47 4.70 -21.60 4.72
N VAL A 48 3.76 -22.41 4.22
CA VAL A 48 2.85 -22.08 3.14
C VAL A 48 1.41 -22.17 3.65
N HIS A 49 0.68 -21.05 3.54
CA HIS A 49 -0.75 -21.02 3.85
C HIS A 49 -1.52 -20.72 2.56
N GLN A 50 -2.49 -21.58 2.23
CA GLN A 50 -3.31 -21.44 1.05
C GLN A 50 -4.76 -21.17 1.43
N PHE A 51 -5.34 -20.13 0.86
CA PHE A 51 -6.70 -19.66 1.07
C PHE A 51 -7.46 -19.75 -0.25
N GLU A 52 -8.68 -20.32 -0.24
CA GLU A 52 -9.49 -20.56 -1.41
C GLU A 52 -10.95 -20.17 -1.18
N GLY A 53 -11.57 -19.55 -2.18
CA GLY A 53 -12.95 -19.10 -2.19
C GLY A 53 -13.18 -17.77 -1.46
N ASN A 54 -13.66 -16.76 -2.19
CA ASN A 54 -14.03 -15.44 -1.66
C ASN A 54 -12.96 -14.82 -0.73
N VAL A 55 -11.68 -14.98 -1.09
CA VAL A 55 -10.58 -14.61 -0.19
C VAL A 55 -10.48 -13.11 -0.03
N GLN A 56 -10.42 -12.67 1.23
CA GLN A 56 -10.13 -11.29 1.61
C GLN A 56 -8.96 -11.27 2.59
N MET A 57 -7.85 -10.65 2.21
CA MET A 57 -6.68 -10.44 3.06
C MET A 57 -6.56 -8.97 3.43
N THR A 58 -6.36 -8.69 4.71
CA THR A 58 -6.16 -7.33 5.23
C THR A 58 -4.89 -7.24 6.07
N GLN A 59 -4.13 -6.15 5.91
CA GLN A 59 -3.02 -5.78 6.77
C GLN A 59 -2.99 -4.25 6.91
N GLY A 60 -3.41 -3.75 8.07
CA GLY A 60 -3.63 -2.31 8.24
C GLY A 60 -4.64 -1.76 7.23
N THR A 61 -4.22 -0.88 6.35
CA THR A 61 -5.05 -0.29 5.29
C THR A 61 -5.01 -1.07 3.97
N LEU A 62 -4.03 -1.99 3.83
CA LEU A 62 -3.95 -2.88 2.67
C LEU A 62 -5.10 -3.89 2.71
N LEU A 63 -5.80 -4.01 1.59
CA LEU A 63 -6.86 -4.96 1.34
C LEU A 63 -6.64 -5.63 -0.01
N ILE A 64 -6.56 -6.96 -0.03
CA ILE A 64 -6.48 -7.77 -1.26
C ILE A 64 -7.67 -8.71 -1.32
N ARG A 65 -8.33 -8.79 -2.49
CA ARG A 65 -9.42 -9.74 -2.76
C ARG A 65 -9.11 -10.58 -3.98
N ALA A 66 -9.41 -11.89 -3.88
CA ALA A 66 -9.13 -12.87 -4.91
C ALA A 66 -10.00 -14.13 -4.72
N ASP A 67 -9.97 -15.06 -5.68
CA ASP A 67 -10.52 -16.39 -5.46
C ASP A 67 -9.54 -17.30 -4.71
N ARG A 68 -8.23 -17.00 -4.84
CA ARG A 68 -7.18 -17.75 -4.17
C ARG A 68 -6.04 -16.82 -3.76
N ILE A 69 -5.56 -16.99 -2.52
CA ILE A 69 -4.32 -16.36 -2.03
C ILE A 69 -3.40 -17.45 -1.47
N VAL A 70 -2.14 -17.42 -1.84
CA VAL A 70 -1.08 -18.23 -1.25
C VAL A 70 -0.12 -17.31 -0.53
N VAL A 71 0.04 -17.49 0.77
CA VAL A 71 1.01 -16.75 1.59
C VAL A 71 2.17 -17.67 1.91
N THR A 72 3.38 -17.21 1.61
CA THR A 72 4.63 -17.87 2.01
C THR A 72 5.37 -16.98 3.00
N GLN A 73 6.01 -17.59 3.99
CA GLN A 73 6.83 -16.88 4.94
C GLN A 73 8.28 -17.35 4.84
N ASP A 74 9.23 -16.42 4.80
CA ASP A 74 10.65 -16.74 4.83
C ASP A 74 11.17 -16.92 6.28
N ASP A 75 12.45 -17.31 6.43
CA ASP A 75 13.06 -17.52 7.73
C ASP A 75 13.22 -16.26 8.57
N ALA A 76 13.21 -15.09 7.93
CA ALA A 76 13.23 -13.79 8.61
C ALA A 76 11.82 -13.33 9.06
N GLY A 77 10.77 -14.11 8.76
CA GLY A 77 9.39 -13.80 9.08
C GLY A 77 8.69 -12.91 8.05
N SER A 78 9.36 -12.54 6.95
CA SER A 78 8.74 -11.76 5.88
C SER A 78 7.73 -12.60 5.10
N GLN A 79 6.62 -11.99 4.72
CA GLN A 79 5.53 -12.67 4.05
C GLN A 79 5.38 -12.18 2.61
N LYS A 80 5.13 -13.14 1.69
CA LYS A 80 4.75 -12.89 0.30
C LYS A 80 3.39 -13.49 0.03
N GLY A 81 2.45 -12.65 -0.38
CA GLY A 81 1.11 -13.06 -0.79
C GLY A 81 1.01 -13.08 -2.32
N ASN A 82 0.54 -14.20 -2.87
CA ASN A 82 0.17 -14.34 -4.29
C ASN A 82 -1.32 -14.52 -4.41
N ALA A 83 -2.01 -13.52 -4.96
CA ALA A 83 -3.45 -13.52 -5.19
C ALA A 83 -3.76 -13.77 -6.67
N SER A 84 -4.76 -14.60 -6.95
CA SER A 84 -5.20 -14.91 -8.31
C SER A 84 -6.70 -15.19 -8.37
N GLY A 85 -7.29 -14.93 -9.55
CA GLY A 85 -8.74 -15.05 -9.75
C GLY A 85 -9.50 -13.91 -9.07
N GLY A 86 -10.82 -14.02 -9.05
CA GLY A 86 -11.74 -13.05 -8.51
C GLY A 86 -12.73 -12.56 -9.57
N ARG A 87 -13.37 -11.44 -9.33
CA ARG A 87 -14.40 -10.92 -10.23
C ARG A 87 -13.84 -10.68 -11.64
N ASN A 88 -14.43 -11.33 -12.65
CA ASN A 88 -13.96 -11.32 -14.05
C ASN A 88 -12.53 -11.88 -14.23
N GLY A 89 -12.10 -12.78 -13.31
CA GLY A 89 -10.76 -13.36 -13.31
C GLY A 89 -9.68 -12.38 -12.86
N LEU A 90 -10.02 -11.30 -12.12
CA LEU A 90 -9.10 -10.31 -11.64
C LEU A 90 -9.11 -10.26 -10.12
N SER A 91 -7.92 -10.34 -9.54
CA SER A 91 -7.67 -9.96 -8.15
C SER A 91 -7.63 -8.44 -8.04
N THR A 92 -7.97 -7.92 -6.87
CA THR A 92 -7.93 -6.48 -6.59
C THR A 92 -7.10 -6.18 -5.36
N PHE A 93 -6.45 -5.02 -5.32
CA PHE A 93 -5.89 -4.47 -4.10
C PHE A 93 -6.33 -3.03 -3.89
N ARG A 94 -6.32 -2.61 -2.63
CA ARG A 94 -6.52 -1.23 -2.20
C ARG A 94 -5.63 -0.96 -1.01
N GLN A 95 -4.96 0.20 -0.99
CA GLN A 95 -4.11 0.63 0.12
C GLN A 95 -4.17 2.14 0.27
N LYS A 96 -4.21 2.64 1.51
CA LYS A 96 -4.18 4.07 1.77
C LYS A 96 -2.78 4.62 1.51
N ARG A 97 -2.70 5.82 0.94
CA ARG A 97 -1.44 6.53 0.71
C ARG A 97 -0.93 7.14 2.01
N GLU A 98 0.39 7.11 2.19
CA GLU A 98 1.01 7.70 3.38
C GLU A 98 0.72 9.20 3.48
N GLY A 99 0.26 9.67 4.65
CA GLY A 99 0.00 11.10 4.92
C GLY A 99 -1.16 11.72 4.14
N LYS A 100 -1.98 10.91 3.44
CA LYS A 100 -3.10 11.41 2.63
C LYS A 100 -4.38 10.64 2.90
N ASP A 101 -5.51 11.30 2.73
CA ASP A 101 -6.82 10.62 2.76
C ASP A 101 -7.23 10.15 1.36
N GLU A 102 -6.28 9.50 0.68
CA GLU A 102 -6.43 8.96 -0.66
C GLU A 102 -6.01 7.49 -0.67
N TYR A 103 -6.56 6.73 -1.61
CA TYR A 103 -6.23 5.33 -1.81
C TYR A 103 -5.57 5.10 -3.17
N VAL A 104 -4.66 4.14 -3.21
CA VAL A 104 -4.24 3.46 -4.42
C VAL A 104 -5.05 2.19 -4.54
N GLU A 105 -5.62 1.96 -5.70
CA GLU A 105 -6.41 0.78 -6.02
C GLU A 105 -5.87 0.15 -7.30
N GLY A 106 -5.91 -1.17 -7.40
CA GLY A 106 -5.49 -1.85 -8.61
C GLY A 106 -6.17 -3.20 -8.81
N GLU A 107 -6.09 -3.67 -10.05
CA GLU A 107 -6.60 -4.96 -10.46
C GLU A 107 -5.66 -5.62 -11.46
N ALA A 108 -5.57 -6.95 -11.42
CA ALA A 108 -4.79 -7.76 -12.34
C ALA A 108 -5.22 -9.23 -12.29
N GLU A 109 -4.80 -10.04 -13.26
CA GLU A 109 -5.01 -11.49 -13.23
C GLU A 109 -4.29 -12.16 -12.06
N ARG A 110 -3.12 -11.60 -11.68
CA ARG A 110 -2.36 -12.02 -10.51
C ARG A 110 -1.74 -10.80 -9.82
N ILE A 111 -1.86 -10.74 -8.52
CA ILE A 111 -1.24 -9.72 -7.67
C ILE A 111 -0.28 -10.43 -6.72
N GLN A 112 0.95 -9.94 -6.63
CA GLN A 112 1.94 -10.36 -5.64
C GLN A 112 2.26 -9.18 -4.74
N HIS A 113 2.14 -9.39 -3.43
CA HIS A 113 2.54 -8.40 -2.41
C HIS A 113 3.67 -8.97 -1.57
N ASP A 114 4.71 -8.18 -1.37
CA ASP A 114 5.86 -8.51 -0.52
C ASP A 114 5.91 -7.53 0.66
N SER A 115 5.68 -8.04 1.87
CA SER A 115 5.61 -7.24 3.09
C SER A 115 6.95 -6.60 3.48
N SER A 116 8.08 -7.21 3.10
CA SER A 116 9.41 -6.69 3.43
C SER A 116 9.79 -5.48 2.59
N SER A 117 9.45 -5.51 1.31
CA SER A 117 9.73 -4.43 0.36
C SER A 117 8.58 -3.44 0.20
N GLU A 118 7.39 -3.75 0.74
CA GLU A 118 6.15 -2.99 0.56
C GLU A 118 5.80 -2.76 -0.92
N LYS A 119 6.18 -3.74 -1.77
CA LYS A 119 5.89 -3.71 -3.20
C LYS A 119 4.69 -4.59 -3.54
N THR A 120 3.84 -4.03 -4.39
CA THR A 120 2.72 -4.76 -4.99
C THR A 120 2.96 -4.84 -6.49
N GLU A 121 3.09 -6.07 -6.99
CA GLU A 121 3.29 -6.36 -8.41
C GLU A 121 2.01 -6.93 -9.01
N LEU A 122 1.60 -6.38 -10.14
CA LEU A 122 0.39 -6.70 -10.86
C LEU A 122 0.75 -7.29 -12.21
N PHE A 123 0.22 -8.46 -12.53
CA PHE A 123 0.54 -9.23 -13.74
C PHE A 123 -0.71 -9.56 -14.54
N GLY A 124 -0.70 -9.25 -15.82
CA GLY A 124 -1.78 -9.51 -16.77
C GLY A 124 -2.96 -8.57 -16.60
N ARG A 125 -3.35 -7.87 -17.64
CA ARG A 125 -4.44 -6.87 -17.66
C ARG A 125 -4.36 -5.87 -16.49
N ALA A 126 -3.11 -5.53 -16.10
CA ALA A 126 -2.85 -4.74 -14.92
C ALA A 126 -3.37 -3.30 -15.04
N MET A 127 -4.02 -2.82 -14.01
CA MET A 127 -4.48 -1.44 -13.86
C MET A 127 -4.23 -0.95 -12.44
N VAL A 128 -3.76 0.29 -12.32
CA VAL A 128 -3.64 1.00 -11.05
C VAL A 128 -4.27 2.37 -11.17
N GLN A 129 -5.00 2.77 -10.15
CA GLN A 129 -5.62 4.08 -10.01
C GLN A 129 -5.21 4.71 -8.69
N SER A 130 -4.86 6.01 -8.73
CA SER A 130 -4.58 6.82 -7.55
C SER A 130 -5.31 8.16 -7.70
N GLY A 131 -6.35 8.37 -6.90
CA GLY A 131 -7.26 9.48 -7.10
C GLY A 131 -7.92 9.42 -8.49
N GLN A 132 -7.66 10.44 -9.33
CA GLN A 132 -8.18 10.49 -10.71
C GLN A 132 -7.17 9.97 -11.75
N ASP A 133 -5.92 9.73 -11.37
CA ASP A 133 -4.89 9.22 -12.26
C ASP A 133 -5.04 7.71 -12.43
N LYS A 134 -4.91 7.22 -13.66
CA LYS A 134 -5.07 5.81 -14.00
C LYS A 134 -4.02 5.36 -15.00
N VAL A 135 -3.38 4.23 -14.72
CA VAL A 135 -2.40 3.59 -15.61
C VAL A 135 -2.80 2.14 -15.90
N ARG A 136 -2.49 1.65 -17.10
CA ARG A 136 -2.73 0.28 -17.55
C ARG A 136 -1.54 -0.25 -18.32
N GLY A 137 -1.24 -1.54 -18.10
CA GLY A 137 -0.18 -2.29 -18.76
C GLY A 137 -0.35 -3.79 -18.58
N GLU A 138 0.62 -4.56 -19.02
CA GLU A 138 0.70 -6.00 -18.76
C GLU A 138 1.39 -6.31 -17.44
N TYR A 139 2.24 -5.38 -16.99
CA TYR A 139 2.95 -5.48 -15.72
C TYR A 139 3.03 -4.09 -15.07
N ILE A 140 2.68 -4.02 -13.80
CA ILE A 140 2.80 -2.80 -12.99
C ILE A 140 3.45 -3.18 -11.66
N VAL A 141 4.44 -2.40 -11.21
CA VAL A 141 4.96 -2.44 -9.85
C VAL A 141 4.56 -1.15 -9.15
N TYR A 142 3.91 -1.27 -8.01
CA TYR A 142 3.69 -0.17 -7.08
C TYR A 142 4.60 -0.35 -5.87
N ASP A 143 5.41 0.64 -5.57
CA ASP A 143 6.23 0.72 -4.35
C ASP A 143 5.56 1.70 -3.39
N ALA A 144 4.99 1.18 -2.30
CA ALA A 144 4.23 1.99 -1.33
C ALA A 144 5.13 2.92 -0.51
N ARG A 145 6.43 2.58 -0.33
CA ARG A 145 7.38 3.41 0.43
C ARG A 145 7.75 4.70 -0.30
N THR A 146 7.85 4.61 -1.63
CA THR A 146 8.25 5.75 -2.50
C THR A 146 7.07 6.35 -3.23
N GLU A 147 5.89 5.73 -3.14
CA GLU A 147 4.68 6.07 -3.91
C GLU A 147 4.94 6.13 -5.42
N THR A 148 5.80 5.27 -5.95
CA THR A 148 6.17 5.23 -7.37
C THR A 148 5.56 4.03 -8.08
N TYR A 149 5.39 4.19 -9.40
CA TYR A 149 4.89 3.15 -10.29
C TYR A 149 5.87 2.91 -11.42
N LEU A 150 6.14 1.63 -11.71
CA LEU A 150 6.72 1.20 -12.97
C LEU A 150 5.65 0.48 -13.76
N VAL A 151 5.45 0.85 -15.01
CA VAL A 151 4.44 0.24 -15.90
C VAL A 151 5.13 -0.28 -17.16
N ASP A 152 4.94 -1.56 -17.47
CA ASP A 152 5.43 -2.18 -18.71
C ASP A 152 4.24 -2.75 -19.50
N GLY A 153 4.24 -2.54 -20.79
CA GLY A 153 3.25 -3.11 -21.72
C GLY A 153 3.59 -4.54 -22.16
N ARG A 154 4.72 -5.11 -21.71
CA ARG A 154 5.16 -6.46 -22.02
C ARG A 154 4.83 -7.40 -20.89
N LYS A 155 4.52 -8.66 -21.22
CA LYS A 155 4.42 -9.72 -20.21
C LYS A 155 5.80 -10.01 -19.63
N VAL A 156 5.84 -10.26 -18.32
CA VAL A 156 7.09 -10.61 -17.65
C VAL A 156 7.65 -11.90 -18.22
N GLY A 157 8.92 -11.87 -18.63
CA GLY A 157 9.61 -13.01 -19.25
C GLY A 157 9.58 -13.03 -20.78
N ASP A 158 8.86 -12.14 -21.40
CA ASP A 158 8.76 -12.07 -22.87
C ASP A 158 9.87 -11.17 -23.43
N LYS A 159 10.99 -11.78 -23.88
CA LYS A 159 12.18 -11.06 -24.36
C LYS A 159 12.10 -10.65 -25.85
N GLY A 160 11.08 -11.06 -26.58
CA GLY A 160 11.04 -10.93 -28.04
C GLY A 160 9.75 -10.36 -28.62
N ALA A 161 8.70 -10.19 -27.85
CA ALA A 161 7.45 -9.66 -28.37
C ALA A 161 7.48 -8.14 -28.47
N SER A 162 6.91 -7.62 -29.55
CA SER A 162 6.46 -6.24 -29.68
C SER A 162 5.54 -5.93 -28.51
N GLY A 163 6.04 -5.24 -27.47
CA GLY A 163 5.32 -5.00 -26.23
C GLY A 163 3.99 -4.30 -26.46
N GLY A 164 2.98 -4.66 -25.66
CA GLY A 164 1.74 -3.90 -25.60
C GLY A 164 1.99 -2.44 -25.22
N ARG A 165 1.03 -1.58 -25.55
CA ARG A 165 1.13 -0.15 -25.20
C ARG A 165 0.71 0.06 -23.76
N VAL A 166 1.52 0.79 -22.99
CA VAL A 166 1.11 1.41 -21.73
C VAL A 166 0.12 2.54 -22.01
N ARG A 167 -0.93 2.63 -21.23
CA ARG A 167 -1.89 3.74 -21.27
C ARG A 167 -1.94 4.42 -19.91
N ALA A 168 -1.81 5.76 -19.92
CA ALA A 168 -1.95 6.58 -18.72
C ALA A 168 -2.95 7.69 -18.98
N VAL A 169 -3.82 7.96 -18.01
CA VAL A 169 -4.65 9.16 -17.92
C VAL A 169 -4.17 9.90 -16.68
N ILE A 170 -3.65 11.09 -16.87
CA ILE A 170 -3.13 11.96 -15.80
C ILE A 170 -3.96 13.23 -15.80
N GLN A 171 -4.60 13.53 -14.68
CA GLN A 171 -5.45 14.71 -14.55
C GLN A 171 -4.61 15.95 -14.21
N PRO A 172 -4.93 17.12 -14.81
CA PRO A 172 -4.29 18.36 -14.41
C PRO A 172 -4.56 18.65 -12.93
N ARG A 173 -3.52 18.91 -12.17
CA ARG A 173 -3.67 19.36 -10.79
C ARG A 173 -4.09 20.84 -10.82
N ASN A 174 -5.36 21.12 -10.53
CA ASN A 174 -5.83 22.49 -10.36
C ASN A 174 -5.15 23.09 -9.11
N LYS A 175 -4.19 24.02 -9.34
CA LYS A 175 -3.55 24.84 -8.30
C LYS A 175 -4.48 25.92 -7.73
N GLY A 176 -5.80 25.72 -7.73
CA GLY A 176 -6.77 26.78 -7.48
C GLY A 176 -7.87 26.46 -6.47
N ALA A 177 -7.52 25.88 -5.29
CA ALA A 177 -8.50 25.79 -4.21
C ALA A 177 -7.88 26.07 -2.82
N SER A 178 -6.96 27.02 -2.75
CA SER A 178 -6.49 27.55 -1.48
C SER A 178 -6.38 29.06 -1.54
N SER A 179 -7.52 29.78 -1.54
CA SER A 179 -7.60 31.19 -1.14
C SER A 179 -9.01 31.71 -1.36
N SER A 180 -9.91 31.48 -0.43
CA SER A 180 -10.96 32.47 -0.09
C SER A 180 -11.73 31.99 1.14
N ALA A 181 -11.18 32.23 2.32
CA ALA A 181 -11.97 32.48 3.52
C ALA A 181 -11.42 33.75 4.12
N ARG A 182 -12.12 34.84 3.84
CA ARG A 182 -12.07 36.07 4.66
C ARG A 182 -13.06 35.91 5.79
#